data_d3e796f84af83f48d21eeb51e242a96b
#
_entry.id   d3e796f84af83f48d21eeb51e242a96b
#
_cell.length_a   1.000
_cell.length_b   1.000
_cell.length_c   1.000
_cell.angle_alpha   90.00
_cell.angle_beta   90.00
_cell.angle_gamma   90.00
#
_symmetry.space_group_name_H-M   'P 1'
#
loop_
_entity.id
_entity.type
_entity.pdbx_description
1 polymer ?
#
loop_
_entity_poly.entity_id
_entity_poly.type
_entity_poly.pdbx_seq_one_letter_code
_entity_poly.pdbx_strand_id
1 'polypeptide(L)'
;MNVRKIFFLVVFVSIGMILLSSQLQNQDNVSIQVNDSGSYIGTDIPHSYGYDGTGIIISVIDTGVDFNHPDLLGFGSDGKVIGGYDFVDNDHIPEDINGHGTQVAGIIASNGILQGIAPNSKILAYKVSKDGESVPSNLIIKAIEKSIEDGADIINISLGVNQTSAKIDQAVTKAVQNGIVVVTAAGNFGPELSTIGSPGINPNAITVGSTFNNVPNSLVSTLKINDK
;
A
#
# COMPACT_ATOMS: atom_id res chain seq x y z
N MET A 1 -0.98 1.81 21.14
CA MET A 1 -1.33 0.95 19.98
C MET A 1 -0.68 -0.41 20.20
N ASN A 2 -1.40 -1.50 20.02
CA ASN A 2 -0.92 -2.83 20.40
C ASN A 2 0.07 -3.35 19.36
N VAL A 3 1.34 -3.56 19.73
CA VAL A 3 2.45 -4.01 18.87
C VAL A 3 2.08 -5.25 18.02
N ARG A 4 1.16 -6.08 18.51
CA ARG A 4 0.64 -7.25 17.82
C ARG A 4 -0.19 -6.90 16.57
N LYS A 5 -0.83 -5.73 16.52
CA LYS A 5 -1.59 -5.27 15.33
C LYS A 5 -0.66 -4.72 14.24
N ILE A 6 0.54 -4.24 14.61
CA ILE A 6 1.54 -3.64 13.72
C ILE A 6 2.29 -4.70 12.91
N PHE A 7 2.62 -5.84 13.52
CA PHE A 7 3.40 -6.90 12.87
C PHE A 7 2.73 -7.48 11.61
N PHE A 8 1.41 -7.38 11.54
CA PHE A 8 0.59 -7.92 10.48
C PHE A 8 0.65 -7.15 9.16
N LEU A 9 0.79 -5.86 9.24
CA LEU A 9 0.61 -5.00 8.07
C LEU A 9 1.92 -4.73 7.31
N VAL A 10 3.06 -4.87 7.98
CA VAL A 10 4.38 -4.60 7.41
C VAL A 10 4.70 -5.48 6.22
N VAL A 11 4.17 -6.68 6.25
CA VAL A 11 4.45 -7.68 5.21
C VAL A 11 3.66 -7.45 3.93
N PHE A 12 2.70 -6.53 3.93
CA PHE A 12 1.63 -6.45 2.93
C PHE A 12 1.93 -5.63 1.69
N VAL A 13 2.75 -4.61 1.79
CA VAL A 13 3.00 -3.66 0.69
C VAL A 13 3.97 -4.21 -0.36
N SER A 14 4.79 -5.19 0.03
CA SER A 14 5.79 -5.79 -0.87
C SER A 14 5.21 -6.55 -2.05
N ILE A 15 3.96 -6.98 -1.97
CA ILE A 15 3.33 -7.83 -2.99
C ILE A 15 2.78 -7.01 -4.16
N GLY A 16 2.34 -5.79 -3.92
CA GLY A 16 1.78 -4.92 -4.96
C GLY A 16 2.77 -4.52 -6.06
N MET A 17 4.08 -4.51 -5.76
CA MET A 17 5.10 -4.13 -6.72
C MET A 17 5.54 -5.24 -7.68
N ILE A 18 5.28 -6.50 -7.36
CA ILE A 18 5.65 -7.63 -8.22
C ILE A 18 4.77 -7.70 -9.47
N LEU A 19 3.58 -7.08 -9.43
CA LEU A 19 2.58 -7.20 -10.50
C LEU A 19 2.72 -6.17 -11.63
N LEU A 20 3.51 -5.11 -11.47
CA LEU A 20 3.62 -4.02 -12.45
C LEU A 20 4.52 -4.31 -13.66
N SER A 21 5.32 -5.35 -13.65
CA SER A 21 6.23 -5.68 -14.76
C SER A 21 5.67 -6.66 -15.79
N SER A 22 4.47 -7.19 -15.60
CA SER A 22 3.83 -8.09 -16.57
C SER A 22 2.52 -7.50 -17.09
N GLN A 23 2.62 -6.60 -18.03
CA GLN A 23 1.50 -6.25 -18.90
C GLN A 23 0.93 -7.50 -19.56
N LEU A 24 -0.37 -7.76 -19.36
CA LEU A 24 -1.20 -8.67 -20.14
C LEU A 24 -0.92 -10.18 -19.96
N GLN A 25 -1.42 -10.79 -18.88
CA GLN A 25 -1.94 -12.16 -18.96
C GLN A 25 -2.87 -12.50 -17.78
N ASN A 26 -4.15 -12.77 -18.12
CA ASN A 26 -5.18 -13.48 -17.38
C ASN A 26 -5.48 -13.07 -15.92
N GLN A 27 -6.71 -12.61 -15.67
CA GLN A 27 -7.30 -12.35 -14.35
C GLN A 27 -7.16 -13.56 -13.38
N ASP A 28 -7.07 -14.78 -13.92
CA ASP A 28 -6.89 -16.01 -13.14
C ASP A 28 -5.53 -16.10 -12.43
N ASN A 29 -4.49 -15.43 -12.97
CA ASN A 29 -3.15 -15.46 -12.37
C ASN A 29 -2.98 -14.51 -11.18
N VAL A 30 -3.80 -13.47 -11.07
CA VAL A 30 -3.71 -12.50 -9.97
C VAL A 30 -4.22 -13.11 -8.66
N SER A 31 -5.31 -13.87 -8.72
CA SER A 31 -5.87 -14.55 -7.53
C SER A 31 -4.92 -15.58 -6.94
N ILE A 32 -4.26 -16.36 -7.80
CA ILE A 32 -3.26 -17.36 -7.38
C ILE A 32 -2.07 -16.65 -6.74
N GLN A 33 -1.59 -15.53 -7.29
CA GLN A 33 -0.44 -14.81 -6.75
C GLN A 33 -0.70 -14.19 -5.38
N VAL A 34 -1.88 -13.65 -5.10
CA VAL A 34 -2.20 -13.10 -3.77
C VAL A 34 -2.27 -14.21 -2.73
N ASN A 35 -2.91 -15.33 -3.04
CA ASN A 35 -3.01 -16.47 -2.14
C ASN A 35 -1.63 -17.09 -1.88
N ASP A 36 -0.83 -17.30 -2.93
CA ASP A 36 0.53 -17.86 -2.80
C ASP A 36 1.45 -16.93 -2.00
N SER A 37 1.37 -15.63 -2.24
CA SER A 37 2.16 -14.64 -1.53
C SER A 37 1.73 -14.53 -0.06
N GLY A 38 0.44 -14.58 0.24
CA GLY A 38 -0.10 -14.61 1.59
C GLY A 38 0.46 -15.80 2.38
N SER A 39 0.37 -17.00 1.82
CA SER A 39 0.91 -18.22 2.44
C SER A 39 2.44 -18.15 2.61
N TYR A 40 3.16 -17.60 1.62
CA TYR A 40 4.62 -17.45 1.68
C TYR A 40 5.07 -16.56 2.84
N ILE A 41 4.35 -15.49 3.12
CA ILE A 41 4.64 -14.57 4.24
C ILE A 41 4.00 -15.00 5.56
N GLY A 42 3.28 -16.12 5.59
CA GLY A 42 2.75 -16.73 6.79
C GLY A 42 1.50 -16.06 7.34
N THR A 43 0.61 -15.53 6.48
CA THR A 43 -0.64 -14.87 6.92
C THR A 43 -1.61 -15.81 7.62
N ASP A 44 -1.53 -17.11 7.36
CA ASP A 44 -2.39 -18.12 7.98
C ASP A 44 -2.29 -18.13 9.52
N ILE A 45 -1.07 -17.93 10.03
CA ILE A 45 -0.84 -17.94 11.48
C ILE A 45 -1.63 -16.84 12.18
N PRO A 46 -1.46 -15.59 11.80
CA PRO A 46 -2.19 -14.51 12.40
C PRO A 46 -3.70 -14.55 12.16
N HIS A 47 -4.16 -14.96 10.98
CA HIS A 47 -5.58 -15.18 10.74
C HIS A 47 -6.15 -16.24 11.71
N SER A 48 -5.39 -17.30 12.01
CA SER A 48 -5.80 -18.31 12.99
C SER A 48 -5.99 -17.75 14.41
N TYR A 49 -5.38 -16.60 14.71
CA TYR A 49 -5.59 -15.87 15.97
C TYR A 49 -6.64 -14.75 15.87
N GLY A 50 -7.36 -14.66 14.75
CA GLY A 50 -8.40 -13.64 14.53
C GLY A 50 -7.86 -12.25 14.17
N TYR A 51 -6.61 -12.15 13.72
CA TYR A 51 -6.06 -10.89 13.25
C TYR A 51 -6.31 -10.75 11.74
N ASP A 52 -7.40 -10.14 11.36
CA ASP A 52 -7.91 -10.02 10.00
C ASP A 52 -8.12 -8.57 9.54
N GLY A 53 -7.64 -7.61 10.33
CA GLY A 53 -7.79 -6.17 10.08
C GLY A 53 -9.04 -5.55 10.71
N THR A 54 -9.84 -6.30 11.45
CA THR A 54 -11.03 -5.76 12.13
C THR A 54 -10.67 -4.56 13.01
N GLY A 55 -11.38 -3.42 12.78
CA GLY A 55 -11.20 -2.17 13.51
C GLY A 55 -9.95 -1.38 13.12
N ILE A 56 -9.32 -1.69 11.99
CA ILE A 56 -8.16 -0.96 11.44
C ILE A 56 -8.59 -0.16 10.21
N ILE A 57 -8.19 1.10 10.17
CA ILE A 57 -8.36 2.01 9.04
C ILE A 57 -7.03 2.20 8.34
N ILE A 58 -6.99 1.89 7.05
CA ILE A 58 -5.79 1.96 6.23
C ILE A 58 -5.96 3.03 5.17
N SER A 59 -5.10 4.03 5.20
CA SER A 59 -4.98 5.00 4.12
C SER A 59 -4.18 4.42 2.96
N VAL A 60 -4.74 4.46 1.76
CA VAL A 60 -4.07 4.11 0.50
C VAL A 60 -3.84 5.38 -0.29
N ILE A 61 -2.58 5.82 -0.35
CA ILE A 61 -2.14 6.99 -1.13
C ILE A 61 -1.58 6.49 -2.46
N ASP A 62 -2.38 6.64 -3.54
CA ASP A 62 -2.10 6.00 -4.83
C ASP A 62 -2.81 6.71 -6.00
N THR A 63 -3.20 5.96 -7.05
CA THR A 63 -3.96 6.42 -8.23
C THR A 63 -5.47 6.52 -8.01
N GLY A 64 -5.93 6.29 -6.79
CA GLY A 64 -7.34 6.14 -6.44
C GLY A 64 -7.70 4.69 -6.13
N VAL A 65 -8.99 4.42 -5.98
CA VAL A 65 -9.52 3.07 -5.76
C VAL A 65 -10.83 2.93 -6.54
N ASP A 66 -10.97 1.89 -7.36
CA ASP A 66 -12.28 1.49 -7.91
C ASP A 66 -13.10 0.83 -6.79
N PHE A 67 -13.79 1.65 -6.04
CA PHE A 67 -14.65 1.21 -4.95
C PHE A 67 -15.92 0.47 -5.43
N ASN A 68 -16.22 0.47 -6.73
CA ASN A 68 -17.29 -0.33 -7.33
C ASN A 68 -16.86 -1.76 -7.62
N HIS A 69 -15.55 -2.06 -7.50
CA HIS A 69 -15.05 -3.42 -7.64
C HIS A 69 -15.75 -4.35 -6.65
N PRO A 70 -16.30 -5.51 -7.06
CA PRO A 70 -17.09 -6.39 -6.20
C PRO A 70 -16.36 -6.86 -4.94
N ASP A 71 -15.03 -6.99 -4.99
CA ASP A 71 -14.22 -7.41 -3.86
C ASP A 71 -13.89 -6.26 -2.88
N LEU A 72 -14.17 -5.00 -3.26
CA LEU A 72 -14.00 -3.80 -2.41
C LEU A 72 -15.31 -3.28 -1.82
N LEU A 73 -16.45 -3.90 -2.14
CA LEU A 73 -17.73 -3.77 -1.44
C LEU A 73 -18.26 -2.34 -1.28
N GLY A 74 -17.94 -1.41 -2.19
CA GLY A 74 -18.55 -0.08 -2.26
C GLY A 74 -17.83 1.02 -1.48
N PHE A 75 -18.44 2.22 -1.60
CA PHE A 75 -17.96 3.49 -1.03
C PHE A 75 -18.91 4.03 0.03
N GLY A 76 -18.36 4.66 1.08
CA GLY A 76 -19.12 5.24 2.18
C GLY A 76 -19.10 4.36 3.43
N SER A 77 -19.89 4.74 4.46
CA SER A 77 -19.84 4.13 5.79
C SER A 77 -20.02 2.62 5.81
N ASP A 78 -20.87 2.10 4.91
CA ASP A 78 -21.20 0.68 4.83
C ASP A 78 -20.24 -0.08 3.89
N GLY A 79 -19.48 0.64 3.05
CA GLY A 79 -18.51 0.09 2.12
C GLY A 79 -17.19 -0.31 2.77
N LYS A 80 -16.31 -0.87 1.95
CA LYS A 80 -14.92 -1.12 2.28
C LYS A 80 -14.13 0.19 2.27
N VAL A 81 -14.35 1.02 1.27
CA VAL A 81 -13.74 2.35 1.14
C VAL A 81 -14.65 3.35 1.84
N ILE A 82 -14.28 3.73 3.06
CA ILE A 82 -15.13 4.56 3.94
C ILE A 82 -15.03 6.06 3.67
N GLY A 83 -14.05 6.49 2.87
CA GLY A 83 -13.83 7.89 2.52
C GLY A 83 -12.55 8.08 1.75
N GLY A 84 -12.18 9.34 1.58
CA GLY A 84 -10.96 9.73 0.87
C GLY A 84 -11.09 11.05 0.15
N TYR A 85 -10.12 11.33 -0.72
CA TYR A 85 -10.07 12.57 -1.49
C TYR A 85 -9.26 12.39 -2.78
N ASP A 86 -9.73 12.97 -3.88
CA ASP A 86 -8.98 13.11 -5.12
C ASP A 86 -8.24 14.46 -5.11
N PHE A 87 -6.92 14.42 -4.85
CA PHE A 87 -6.07 15.62 -4.89
C PHE A 87 -5.69 16.05 -6.31
N VAL A 88 -5.99 15.23 -7.30
CA VAL A 88 -5.69 15.52 -8.71
C VAL A 88 -6.82 16.33 -9.32
N ASP A 89 -8.05 15.86 -9.16
CA ASP A 89 -9.26 16.53 -9.68
C ASP A 89 -9.94 17.42 -8.63
N ASN A 90 -9.43 17.40 -7.37
CA ASN A 90 -9.84 18.23 -6.24
C ASN A 90 -11.30 18.03 -5.84
N ASP A 91 -11.68 16.77 -5.63
CA ASP A 91 -13.01 16.37 -5.20
C ASP A 91 -12.99 15.21 -4.19
N HIS A 92 -14.16 14.73 -3.78
CA HIS A 92 -14.33 13.65 -2.80
C HIS A 92 -14.55 12.27 -3.42
N ILE A 93 -14.25 12.09 -4.70
CA ILE A 93 -14.46 10.83 -5.43
C ILE A 93 -13.12 10.32 -5.95
N PRO A 94 -12.33 9.65 -5.11
CA PRO A 94 -10.98 9.17 -5.46
C PRO A 94 -11.05 7.91 -6.33
N GLU A 95 -11.81 7.97 -7.43
CA GLU A 95 -11.98 6.86 -8.36
C GLU A 95 -10.67 6.59 -9.11
N ASP A 96 -10.31 5.30 -9.18
CA ASP A 96 -9.14 4.84 -9.89
C ASP A 96 -9.46 4.57 -11.36
N ILE A 97 -8.78 5.27 -12.25
CA ILE A 97 -8.86 5.06 -13.71
C ILE A 97 -7.60 4.41 -14.27
N ASN A 98 -6.59 4.17 -13.42
CA ASN A 98 -5.32 3.54 -13.79
C ASN A 98 -5.31 2.05 -13.46
N GLY A 99 -5.80 1.69 -12.28
CA GLY A 99 -5.86 0.33 -11.76
C GLY A 99 -4.81 0.01 -10.70
N HIS A 100 -3.72 0.78 -10.56
CA HIS A 100 -2.66 0.50 -9.60
C HIS A 100 -3.15 0.59 -8.15
N GLY A 101 -3.80 1.68 -7.78
CA GLY A 101 -4.32 1.86 -6.42
C GLY A 101 -5.42 0.86 -6.06
N THR A 102 -6.22 0.46 -7.05
CA THR A 102 -7.24 -0.60 -6.88
C THR A 102 -6.60 -1.95 -6.59
N GLN A 103 -5.53 -2.30 -7.30
CA GLN A 103 -4.76 -3.53 -7.02
C GLN A 103 -4.14 -3.49 -5.63
N VAL A 104 -3.54 -2.37 -5.23
CA VAL A 104 -2.98 -2.18 -3.89
C VAL A 104 -4.06 -2.33 -2.83
N ALA A 105 -5.21 -1.66 -2.98
CA ALA A 105 -6.35 -1.78 -2.07
C ALA A 105 -6.89 -3.21 -1.99
N GLY A 106 -6.94 -3.91 -3.13
CA GLY A 106 -7.35 -5.31 -3.19
C GLY A 106 -6.42 -6.24 -2.42
N ILE A 107 -5.10 -6.12 -2.61
CA ILE A 107 -4.11 -6.89 -1.85
C ILE A 107 -4.26 -6.63 -0.34
N ILE A 108 -4.50 -5.39 0.05
CA ILE A 108 -4.66 -5.02 1.46
C ILE A 108 -5.96 -5.59 2.03
N ALA A 109 -7.11 -5.35 1.40
CA ALA A 109 -8.39 -5.43 2.10
C ALA A 109 -9.54 -6.04 1.32
N SER A 110 -9.32 -6.62 0.12
CA SER A 110 -10.42 -7.26 -0.60
C SER A 110 -11.11 -8.34 0.26
N ASN A 111 -12.43 -8.44 0.11
CA ASN A 111 -13.24 -9.39 0.88
C ASN A 111 -14.40 -9.91 0.00
N GLY A 112 -14.04 -10.52 -1.12
CA GLY A 112 -14.96 -11.10 -2.09
C GLY A 112 -14.41 -12.42 -2.63
N ILE A 113 -14.31 -12.56 -3.94
CA ILE A 113 -13.70 -13.74 -4.58
C ILE A 113 -12.20 -13.79 -4.24
N LEU A 114 -11.53 -12.62 -4.31
CA LEU A 114 -10.18 -12.46 -3.80
C LEU A 114 -10.26 -12.02 -2.34
N GLN A 115 -9.42 -12.61 -1.51
CA GLN A 115 -9.29 -12.22 -0.13
C GLN A 115 -7.96 -11.50 0.07
N GLY A 116 -8.03 -10.25 0.45
CA GLY A 116 -6.87 -9.46 0.86
C GLY A 116 -6.31 -9.98 2.18
N ILE A 117 -5.21 -9.41 2.57
CA ILE A 117 -4.50 -9.88 3.75
C ILE A 117 -5.13 -9.35 5.06
N ALA A 118 -5.77 -8.19 5.03
CA ALA A 118 -6.56 -7.62 6.12
C ALA A 118 -8.02 -7.44 5.67
N PRO A 119 -8.76 -8.55 5.39
CA PRO A 119 -10.03 -8.49 4.68
C PRO A 119 -11.12 -7.75 5.47
N ASN A 120 -10.96 -7.56 6.76
CA ASN A 120 -11.91 -6.83 7.61
C ASN A 120 -11.46 -5.41 7.96
N SER A 121 -10.34 -4.92 7.40
CA SER A 121 -9.95 -3.52 7.50
C SER A 121 -10.82 -2.60 6.64
N LYS A 122 -10.80 -1.31 6.94
CA LYS A 122 -11.44 -0.25 6.14
C LYS A 122 -10.37 0.58 5.43
N ILE A 123 -10.74 1.17 4.30
CA ILE A 123 -9.84 1.97 3.46
C ILE A 123 -10.27 3.42 3.43
N LEU A 124 -9.28 4.33 3.54
CA LEU A 124 -9.35 5.71 3.11
C LEU A 124 -8.54 5.84 1.82
N ALA A 125 -9.16 6.24 0.72
CA ALA A 125 -8.52 6.34 -0.58
C ALA A 125 -8.08 7.77 -0.88
N TYR A 126 -6.79 7.99 -1.14
CA TYR A 126 -6.27 9.31 -1.51
C TYR A 126 -5.57 9.24 -2.86
N LYS A 127 -6.20 9.84 -3.87
CA LYS A 127 -5.67 9.90 -5.21
C LYS A 127 -4.70 11.07 -5.36
N VAL A 128 -3.46 10.75 -5.69
CA VAL A 128 -2.37 11.72 -5.88
C VAL A 128 -1.72 11.65 -7.25
N SER A 129 -2.12 10.68 -8.08
CA SER A 129 -1.65 10.49 -9.44
C SER A 129 -2.76 9.96 -10.35
N LYS A 130 -2.73 10.32 -11.65
CA LYS A 130 -3.62 9.74 -12.68
C LYS A 130 -3.00 8.54 -13.36
N ASP A 131 -1.70 8.56 -13.57
CA ASP A 131 -0.96 7.61 -14.39
C ASP A 131 -0.10 6.63 -13.58
N GLY A 132 0.07 6.88 -12.28
CA GLY A 132 0.96 6.10 -11.42
C GLY A 132 2.45 6.41 -11.60
N GLU A 133 2.82 7.23 -12.58
CA GLU A 133 4.21 7.58 -12.88
C GLU A 133 4.58 8.98 -12.37
N SER A 134 3.68 9.93 -12.58
CA SER A 134 3.87 11.33 -12.20
C SER A 134 3.17 11.65 -10.88
N VAL A 135 3.96 11.88 -9.84
CA VAL A 135 3.42 12.19 -8.51
C VAL A 135 4.00 13.49 -7.98
N PRO A 136 3.23 14.58 -7.98
CA PRO A 136 3.66 15.83 -7.36
C PRO A 136 3.87 15.66 -5.84
N SER A 137 5.07 15.98 -5.36
CA SER A 137 5.44 15.84 -3.94
C SER A 137 4.46 16.54 -2.98
N ASN A 138 3.88 17.67 -3.39
CA ASN A 138 2.91 18.39 -2.58
C ASN A 138 1.59 17.64 -2.42
N LEU A 139 1.19 16.79 -3.37
CA LEU A 139 -0.02 15.96 -3.25
C LEU A 139 0.21 14.80 -2.28
N ILE A 140 1.39 14.19 -2.31
CA ILE A 140 1.78 13.16 -1.32
C ILE A 140 1.71 13.75 0.09
N ILE A 141 2.27 14.93 0.30
CA ILE A 141 2.26 15.61 1.60
C ILE A 141 0.83 15.86 2.08
N LYS A 142 -0.02 16.44 1.22
CA LYS A 142 -1.43 16.70 1.54
C LYS A 142 -2.18 15.42 1.89
N ALA A 143 -1.93 14.32 1.15
CA ALA A 143 -2.57 13.03 1.41
C ALA A 143 -2.13 12.43 2.74
N ILE A 144 -0.84 12.54 3.11
CA ILE A 144 -0.34 12.14 4.42
C ILE A 144 -1.01 12.96 5.53
N GLU A 145 -1.08 14.28 5.39
CA GLU A 145 -1.72 15.16 6.37
C GLU A 145 -3.21 14.84 6.51
N LYS A 146 -3.89 14.61 5.39
CA LYS A 146 -5.31 14.23 5.39
C LYS A 146 -5.54 12.86 6.02
N SER A 147 -4.64 11.90 5.81
CA SER A 147 -4.68 10.59 6.46
C SER A 147 -4.59 10.69 7.99
N ILE A 148 -3.77 11.62 8.50
CA ILE A 148 -3.67 11.90 9.94
C ILE A 148 -4.99 12.48 10.47
N GLU A 149 -5.55 13.48 9.76
CA GLU A 149 -6.81 14.14 10.13
C GLU A 149 -7.99 13.16 10.16
N ASP A 150 -8.07 12.27 9.17
CA ASP A 150 -9.17 11.32 9.02
C ASP A 150 -9.00 10.05 9.89
N GLY A 151 -7.94 10.00 10.71
CA GLY A 151 -7.76 8.99 11.73
C GLY A 151 -7.32 7.63 11.20
N ALA A 152 -6.49 7.60 10.17
CA ALA A 152 -5.87 6.36 9.70
C ALA A 152 -4.98 5.74 10.79
N ASP A 153 -5.07 4.43 11.00
CA ASP A 153 -4.11 3.68 11.84
C ASP A 153 -2.81 3.41 11.09
N ILE A 154 -2.92 3.31 9.77
CA ILE A 154 -1.83 2.93 8.87
C ILE A 154 -1.94 3.73 7.59
N ILE A 155 -0.80 4.18 7.08
CA ILE A 155 -0.67 4.82 5.78
C ILE A 155 0.18 3.92 4.88
N ASN A 156 -0.39 3.52 3.74
CA ASN A 156 0.31 2.83 2.67
C ASN A 156 0.60 3.79 1.53
N ILE A 157 1.87 3.89 1.13
CA ILE A 157 2.34 4.73 0.02
C ILE A 157 3.10 3.86 -0.97
N SER A 158 2.41 3.34 -1.99
CA SER A 158 3.00 2.46 -3.02
C SER A 158 3.54 3.25 -4.23
N LEU A 159 3.94 4.47 -3.99
CA LEU A 159 4.53 5.39 -4.96
C LEU A 159 5.56 6.30 -4.27
N GLY A 160 6.33 7.04 -5.06
CA GLY A 160 7.32 7.94 -4.48
C GLY A 160 8.08 8.70 -5.56
N VAL A 161 9.09 9.45 -5.12
CA VAL A 161 10.00 10.16 -5.99
C VAL A 161 11.40 9.54 -5.92
N ASN A 162 12.15 9.59 -7.02
CA ASN A 162 13.50 9.00 -7.10
C ASN A 162 14.58 9.85 -6.40
N GLN A 163 14.19 10.90 -5.71
CA GLN A 163 15.08 11.81 -4.99
C GLN A 163 14.65 11.96 -3.55
N THR A 164 15.55 12.36 -2.69
CA THR A 164 15.21 12.71 -1.31
C THR A 164 14.44 14.02 -1.26
N SER A 165 13.32 14.02 -0.56
CA SER A 165 12.48 15.19 -0.33
C SER A 165 12.26 15.42 1.16
N ALA A 166 12.97 16.38 1.72
CA ALA A 166 12.86 16.71 3.15
C ALA A 166 11.41 17.03 3.59
N LYS A 167 10.59 17.56 2.69
CA LYS A 167 9.18 17.88 3.00
C LYS A 167 8.31 16.61 3.10
N ILE A 168 8.51 15.65 2.20
CA ILE A 168 7.82 14.35 2.28
C ILE A 168 8.29 13.63 3.55
N ASP A 169 9.60 13.63 3.83
CA ASP A 169 10.17 12.95 4.99
C ASP A 169 9.68 13.56 6.31
N GLN A 170 9.47 14.88 6.36
CA GLN A 170 8.84 15.55 7.51
C GLN A 170 7.38 15.14 7.69
N ALA A 171 6.60 15.03 6.60
CA ALA A 171 5.21 14.60 6.67
C ALA A 171 5.09 13.13 7.18
N VAL A 172 5.94 12.23 6.67
CA VAL A 172 6.04 10.84 7.17
C VAL A 172 6.38 10.82 8.65
N THR A 173 7.41 11.56 9.06
CA THR A 173 7.82 11.65 10.46
C THR A 173 6.69 12.16 11.35
N LYS A 174 5.94 13.17 10.89
CA LYS A 174 4.76 13.69 11.60
C LYS A 174 3.66 12.62 11.75
N ALA A 175 3.39 11.83 10.70
CA ALA A 175 2.42 10.73 10.78
C ALA A 175 2.83 9.70 11.85
N VAL A 176 4.10 9.29 11.85
CA VAL A 176 4.63 8.34 12.85
C VAL A 176 4.57 8.91 14.27
N GLN A 177 4.87 10.20 14.46
CA GLN A 177 4.74 10.87 15.76
C GLN A 177 3.29 10.93 16.26
N ASN A 178 2.31 10.92 15.35
CA ASN A 178 0.88 10.78 15.69
C ASN A 178 0.45 9.32 15.94
N GLY A 179 1.38 8.37 16.00
CA GLY A 179 1.11 6.97 16.29
C GLY A 179 0.67 6.15 15.08
N ILE A 180 0.77 6.68 13.87
CA ILE A 180 0.39 6.01 12.62
C ILE A 180 1.57 5.20 12.12
N VAL A 181 1.33 3.98 11.66
CA VAL A 181 2.34 3.17 10.97
C VAL A 181 2.39 3.60 9.52
N VAL A 182 3.56 4.02 9.04
CA VAL A 182 3.74 4.38 7.62
C VAL A 182 4.54 3.29 6.93
N VAL A 183 3.95 2.74 5.87
CA VAL A 183 4.54 1.72 5.01
C VAL A 183 4.73 2.29 3.62
N THR A 184 5.94 2.16 3.08
CA THR A 184 6.32 2.76 1.80
C THR A 184 7.01 1.78 0.90
N ALA A 185 6.95 2.03 -0.39
CA ALA A 185 7.73 1.32 -1.39
C ALA A 185 9.20 1.75 -1.37
N ALA A 186 10.13 0.81 -1.57
CA ALA A 186 11.55 1.10 -1.81
C ALA A 186 11.79 1.76 -3.18
N GLY A 187 10.84 1.65 -4.10
CA GLY A 187 10.94 2.15 -5.46
C GLY A 187 11.49 1.11 -6.45
N ASN A 188 11.57 1.50 -7.72
CA ASN A 188 11.91 0.63 -8.84
C ASN A 188 13.27 0.98 -9.48
N PHE A 189 14.11 1.75 -8.79
CA PHE A 189 15.35 2.30 -9.33
C PHE A 189 16.59 1.43 -9.04
N GLY A 190 16.41 0.31 -8.30
CA GLY A 190 17.48 -0.67 -8.05
C GLY A 190 17.93 -1.41 -9.31
N PRO A 191 18.99 -2.25 -9.23
CA PRO A 191 19.60 -2.78 -7.99
C PRO A 191 20.77 -1.98 -7.43
N GLU A 192 21.12 -0.84 -8.04
CA GLU A 192 22.27 -0.04 -7.62
C GLU A 192 22.08 0.53 -6.19
N LEU A 193 23.20 0.86 -5.55
CA LEU A 193 23.18 1.48 -4.23
C LEU A 193 22.60 2.90 -4.27
N SER A 194 21.96 3.31 -3.18
CA SER A 194 21.43 4.67 -3.00
C SER A 194 20.32 5.05 -4.00
N THR A 195 19.52 4.07 -4.44
CA THR A 195 18.40 4.27 -5.37
C THR A 195 17.05 4.47 -4.69
N ILE A 196 16.99 4.39 -3.35
CA ILE A 196 15.76 4.61 -2.60
C ILE A 196 15.54 6.12 -2.41
N GLY A 197 14.43 6.63 -2.93
CA GLY A 197 14.00 8.01 -2.75
C GLY A 197 12.94 8.19 -1.65
N SER A 198 12.36 9.40 -1.55
CA SER A 198 11.27 9.66 -0.59
C SER A 198 9.91 9.15 -1.13
N PRO A 199 9.05 8.59 -0.27
CA PRO A 199 9.17 8.48 1.19
C PRO A 199 9.99 7.28 1.69
N GLY A 200 10.42 6.35 0.82
CA GLY A 200 11.07 5.10 1.18
C GLY A 200 12.39 5.25 1.96
N ILE A 201 13.10 6.35 1.79
CA ILE A 201 14.36 6.60 2.50
C ILE A 201 14.16 7.04 3.97
N ASN A 202 12.93 7.36 4.37
CA ASN A 202 12.66 7.86 5.72
C ASN A 202 12.88 6.77 6.77
N PRO A 203 13.75 7.00 7.79
CA PRO A 203 14.07 6.00 8.80
C PRO A 203 12.92 5.66 9.75
N ASN A 204 11.85 6.47 9.77
CA ASN A 204 10.66 6.22 10.59
C ASN A 204 9.59 5.42 9.84
N ALA A 205 9.74 5.21 8.53
CA ALA A 205 8.83 4.39 7.74
C ALA A 205 9.31 2.94 7.69
N ILE A 206 8.37 2.05 7.42
CA ILE A 206 8.66 0.67 7.05
C ILE A 206 8.78 0.64 5.53
N THR A 207 10.00 0.48 5.04
CA THR A 207 10.27 0.48 3.61
C THR A 207 10.35 -0.93 3.09
N VAL A 208 9.56 -1.21 2.06
CA VAL A 208 9.36 -2.55 1.51
C VAL A 208 9.95 -2.63 0.11
N GLY A 209 10.85 -3.59 -0.08
CA GLY A 209 11.40 -3.98 -1.37
C GLY A 209 10.85 -5.32 -1.84
N SER A 210 11.10 -5.66 -3.10
CA SER A 210 10.74 -6.96 -3.66
C SER A 210 11.77 -8.02 -3.29
N THR A 211 11.30 -9.27 -3.13
CA THR A 211 12.16 -10.42 -2.91
C THR A 211 11.73 -11.59 -3.80
N PHE A 212 12.66 -12.52 -3.99
CA PHE A 212 12.39 -13.75 -4.74
C PHE A 212 11.62 -14.76 -3.88
N ASN A 213 10.59 -15.35 -4.43
CA ASN A 213 9.72 -16.30 -3.74
C ASN A 213 9.81 -17.75 -4.26
N ASN A 214 10.88 -18.10 -4.99
CA ASN A 214 11.10 -19.40 -5.62
C ASN A 214 10.04 -19.83 -6.67
N VAL A 215 9.20 -18.90 -7.12
CA VAL A 215 8.26 -19.19 -8.22
C VAL A 215 9.03 -19.11 -9.55
N PRO A 216 8.99 -20.14 -10.39
CA PRO A 216 9.62 -20.12 -11.71
C PRO A 216 9.12 -18.93 -12.53
N ASN A 217 10.03 -18.17 -13.15
CA ASN A 217 9.77 -16.98 -13.99
C ASN A 217 9.44 -15.67 -13.24
N SER A 218 9.69 -15.56 -11.95
CA SER A 218 9.61 -14.27 -11.26
C SER A 218 10.90 -13.45 -11.44
N LEU A 219 10.75 -12.13 -11.59
CA LEU A 219 11.88 -11.20 -11.56
C LEU A 219 12.40 -11.07 -10.13
N VAL A 220 13.71 -11.16 -9.96
CA VAL A 220 14.37 -11.15 -8.64
C VAL A 220 15.02 -9.82 -8.40
N SER A 221 14.74 -9.23 -7.25
CA SER A 221 15.52 -8.15 -6.68
C SER A 221 16.02 -8.57 -5.29
N THR A 222 17.31 -8.46 -5.03
CA THR A 222 17.90 -8.81 -3.74
C THR A 222 18.14 -7.57 -2.91
N LEU A 223 17.44 -7.45 -1.79
CA LEU A 223 17.72 -6.45 -0.78
C LEU A 223 18.82 -6.98 0.15
N LYS A 224 19.97 -6.33 0.19
CA LYS A 224 21.00 -6.59 1.22
C LYS A 224 20.77 -5.62 2.37
N ILE A 225 20.38 -6.17 3.52
CA ILE A 225 20.37 -5.43 4.78
C ILE A 225 21.79 -5.53 5.34
N ASN A 226 22.45 -4.40 5.54
CA ASN A 226 23.74 -4.40 6.22
C ASN A 226 23.51 -4.79 7.67
N ASP A 227 24.15 -5.87 8.08
CA ASP A 227 24.24 -6.27 9.48
C ASP A 227 24.89 -5.12 10.28
N LYS A 228 24.16 -4.58 11.23
CA LYS A 228 24.68 -3.80 12.34
C LYS A 228 24.49 -4.58 13.61
#